data_7742bde840a730fb86a1b5da1821458d
#
_entry.id   7742bde840a730fb86a1b5da1821458d
#
_cell.length_a   1.000
_cell.length_b   1.000
_cell.length_c   1.000
_cell.angle_alpha   90.00
_cell.angle_beta   90.00
_cell.angle_gamma   90.00
#
_symmetry.space_group_name_H-M   'P 1'
#
loop_
_entity.id
_entity.type
_entity.pdbx_description
1 polymer ?
#
loop_
_entity_poly.entity_id
_entity_poly.type
_entity_poly.pdbx_seq_one_letter_code
_entity_poly.pdbx_strand_id
1 'polypeptide(L)'
;MSPIGSFEALAAAIQAGAQSVYFGIDKLNMRARASSQNFSINDLKTISTICKEHDIKTYLALNIVLYDEEFEEMKHIIDAAKDNGITAIIATDMAVILYARSIGMEVHISTQCNVCNFEAVKFFSQYADVIVLARELNLKQIEDICDNIKKYNITGPSGELVRIEIFVHGALCMSISGKCYLSLDTYGAVASANRGSCYQLCRRQYTVYDKDREVALDIDGQYIMSPKDLKTIDFLDQILNAGVSVLKIEGRGRGADYVKTVTECYHEAVIAYQSNNFTQEKIDRWNTRLKEVFNRDFCNGYYLGRNFIEWTDLYGNRANKVKQYIGTVTNYFTKVQVAEITLDAEQLETGDEIMIIGPTTGVEQATVNEIYYDEKPVNTAPKGGVCSVKFPVYIRKNDKVYKLVRPNESDGKKPN
;
A
#
# COMPACT_ATOMS: atom_id res chain seq x y z
N MET A 1 -8.27 4.69 -3.24
CA MET A 1 -8.28 3.28 -2.76
C MET A 1 -6.99 2.99 -2.01
N SER A 2 -7.09 2.61 -0.75
CA SER A 2 -5.96 2.39 0.16
C SER A 2 -5.66 0.90 0.35
N PRO A 3 -4.39 0.50 0.40
CA PRO A 3 -3.99 -0.88 0.68
C PRO A 3 -4.10 -1.15 2.19
N ILE A 4 -4.58 -2.32 2.57
CA ILE A 4 -4.54 -2.77 3.96
C ILE A 4 -4.02 -4.21 4.04
N GLY A 5 -3.18 -4.50 5.05
CA GLY A 5 -2.64 -5.82 5.34
C GLY A 5 -2.78 -6.20 6.82
N SER A 6 -3.32 -5.29 7.65
CA SER A 6 -3.58 -5.52 9.07
C SER A 6 -4.68 -4.58 9.57
N PHE A 7 -5.18 -4.80 10.77
CA PHE A 7 -6.19 -3.92 11.38
C PHE A 7 -5.62 -2.54 11.73
N GLU A 8 -4.33 -2.43 12.07
CA GLU A 8 -3.65 -1.13 12.24
C GLU A 8 -3.64 -0.34 10.94
N ALA A 9 -3.40 -1.01 9.80
CA ALA A 9 -3.44 -0.39 8.48
C ALA A 9 -4.88 -0.01 8.08
N LEU A 10 -5.90 -0.80 8.46
CA LEU A 10 -7.30 -0.47 8.26
C LEU A 10 -7.68 0.79 9.04
N ALA A 11 -7.37 0.84 10.34
CA ALA A 11 -7.64 2.01 11.17
C ALA A 11 -6.91 3.26 10.62
N ALA A 12 -5.65 3.11 10.19
CA ALA A 12 -4.88 4.17 9.56
C ALA A 12 -5.50 4.66 8.24
N ALA A 13 -6.02 3.77 7.40
CA ALA A 13 -6.70 4.12 6.16
C ALA A 13 -7.99 4.91 6.41
N ILE A 14 -8.76 4.52 7.45
CA ILE A 14 -9.97 5.23 7.90
C ILE A 14 -9.61 6.64 8.35
N GLN A 15 -8.63 6.78 9.25
CA GLN A 15 -8.14 8.07 9.74
C GLN A 15 -7.69 9.00 8.60
N ALA A 16 -7.09 8.41 7.56
CA ALA A 16 -6.58 9.13 6.39
C ALA A 16 -7.65 9.52 5.35
N GLY A 17 -8.93 9.20 5.59
CA GLY A 17 -10.03 9.53 4.68
C GLY A 17 -10.09 8.65 3.44
N ALA A 18 -9.69 7.38 3.52
CA ALA A 18 -9.84 6.43 2.43
C ALA A 18 -11.32 6.21 2.11
N GLN A 19 -11.70 6.30 0.83
CA GLN A 19 -13.06 6.00 0.37
C GLN A 19 -13.26 4.51 0.06
N SER A 20 -12.16 3.78 -0.11
CA SER A 20 -12.18 2.34 -0.31
C SER A 20 -10.85 1.72 0.13
N VAL A 21 -10.93 0.46 0.57
CA VAL A 21 -9.75 -0.34 0.93
C VAL A 21 -9.70 -1.61 0.11
N TYR A 22 -8.48 -2.10 -0.18
CA TYR A 22 -8.29 -3.39 -0.80
C TYR A 22 -7.28 -4.23 -0.02
N PHE A 23 -7.52 -5.52 0.03
CA PHE A 23 -6.74 -6.46 0.82
C PHE A 23 -6.75 -7.86 0.20
N GLY A 24 -5.95 -8.76 0.75
CA GLY A 24 -5.97 -10.19 0.47
C GLY A 24 -6.13 -10.98 1.75
N ILE A 25 -6.56 -12.21 1.60
CA ILE A 25 -6.46 -13.21 2.66
C ILE A 25 -5.19 -14.05 2.45
N ASP A 26 -4.92 -15.02 3.30
CA ASP A 26 -3.75 -15.90 3.26
C ASP A 26 -3.63 -16.78 1.99
N LYS A 27 -4.64 -16.76 1.10
CA LYS A 27 -4.72 -17.60 -0.10
C LYS A 27 -5.11 -16.83 -1.36
N LEU A 28 -4.79 -17.41 -2.51
CA LEU A 28 -5.24 -17.04 -3.86
C LEU A 28 -5.07 -15.57 -4.26
N ASN A 29 -4.06 -14.87 -3.73
CA ASN A 29 -3.76 -13.50 -4.11
C ASN A 29 -2.24 -13.28 -4.30
N MET A 30 -1.88 -12.20 -5.00
CA MET A 30 -0.49 -11.86 -5.38
C MET A 30 0.48 -11.61 -4.21
N ARG A 31 0.00 -11.62 -2.97
CA ARG A 31 0.77 -11.45 -1.73
C ARG A 31 0.55 -12.58 -0.72
N ALA A 32 -0.12 -13.67 -1.08
CA ALA A 32 -0.49 -14.73 -0.16
C ALA A 32 0.69 -15.33 0.61
N ARG A 33 1.85 -15.47 -0.03
CA ARG A 33 3.04 -16.08 0.59
C ARG A 33 4.19 -15.10 0.89
N ALA A 34 4.15 -13.90 0.31
CA ALA A 34 5.25 -12.93 0.41
C ALA A 34 5.15 -11.98 1.60
N SER A 35 4.05 -12.01 2.35
CA SER A 35 3.80 -11.10 3.46
C SER A 35 3.28 -11.89 4.67
N SER A 36 3.86 -11.62 5.83
CA SER A 36 3.33 -12.10 7.12
C SER A 36 2.04 -11.38 7.53
N GLN A 37 1.56 -10.43 6.71
CA GLN A 37 0.41 -9.59 6.99
C GLN A 37 -0.66 -9.85 5.93
N ASN A 38 -1.47 -10.85 6.16
CA ASN A 38 -2.70 -11.12 5.44
C ASN A 38 -3.81 -11.36 6.46
N PHE A 39 -5.02 -11.03 6.07
CA PHE A 39 -6.21 -11.39 6.81
C PHE A 39 -6.55 -12.86 6.58
N SER A 40 -7.37 -13.42 7.45
CA SER A 40 -8.01 -14.71 7.27
C SER A 40 -9.42 -14.55 6.69
N ILE A 41 -10.02 -15.64 6.23
CA ILE A 41 -11.42 -15.64 5.80
C ILE A 41 -12.38 -15.23 6.93
N ASN A 42 -12.01 -15.52 8.20
CA ASN A 42 -12.80 -15.16 9.38
C ASN A 42 -12.81 -13.64 9.66
N ASP A 43 -11.82 -12.90 9.15
CA ASP A 43 -11.72 -11.46 9.35
C ASP A 43 -12.65 -10.67 8.41
N LEU A 44 -13.20 -11.29 7.37
CA LEU A 44 -14.03 -10.64 6.35
C LEU A 44 -15.21 -9.89 6.98
N LYS A 45 -15.90 -10.53 7.92
CA LYS A 45 -17.04 -9.92 8.61
C LYS A 45 -16.62 -8.69 9.43
N THR A 46 -15.52 -8.78 10.16
CA THR A 46 -15.01 -7.66 10.98
C THR A 46 -14.60 -6.49 10.09
N ILE A 47 -13.85 -6.75 9.01
CA ILE A 47 -13.42 -5.73 8.05
C ILE A 47 -14.64 -5.04 7.41
N SER A 48 -15.59 -5.82 6.92
CA SER A 48 -16.80 -5.30 6.28
C SER A 48 -17.63 -4.45 7.25
N THR A 49 -17.80 -4.91 8.50
CA THR A 49 -18.55 -4.17 9.53
C THR A 49 -17.89 -2.82 9.82
N ILE A 50 -16.59 -2.81 10.11
CA ILE A 50 -15.84 -1.56 10.38
C ILE A 50 -15.91 -0.62 9.18
N CYS A 51 -15.67 -1.12 7.95
CA CYS A 51 -15.72 -0.28 6.76
C CYS A 51 -17.10 0.30 6.49
N LYS A 52 -18.17 -0.47 6.74
CA LYS A 52 -19.55 -0.03 6.57
C LYS A 52 -19.93 1.08 7.55
N GLU A 53 -19.43 1.04 8.79
CA GLU A 53 -19.64 2.10 9.78
C GLU A 53 -19.03 3.44 9.34
N HIS A 54 -18.03 3.41 8.46
CA HIS A 54 -17.33 4.59 7.92
C HIS A 54 -17.63 4.88 6.45
N ASP A 55 -18.63 4.23 5.84
CA ASP A 55 -18.98 4.35 4.42
C ASP A 55 -17.80 4.06 3.46
N ILE A 56 -16.98 3.07 3.80
CA ILE A 56 -15.79 2.67 3.03
C ILE A 56 -16.08 1.38 2.29
N LYS A 57 -15.83 1.36 0.98
CA LYS A 57 -15.97 0.17 0.14
C LYS A 57 -14.80 -0.80 0.37
N THR A 58 -15.10 -2.10 0.30
CA THR A 58 -14.14 -3.18 0.57
C THR A 58 -13.90 -4.04 -0.65
N TYR A 59 -12.63 -4.27 -1.03
CA TYR A 59 -12.28 -5.04 -2.22
C TYR A 59 -11.31 -6.17 -1.87
N LEU A 60 -11.75 -7.41 -2.10
CA LEU A 60 -10.94 -8.60 -1.85
C LEU A 60 -10.16 -8.97 -3.12
N ALA A 61 -8.83 -9.08 -3.01
CA ALA A 61 -7.98 -9.49 -4.11
C ALA A 61 -7.90 -11.02 -4.23
N LEU A 62 -8.41 -11.57 -5.35
CA LEU A 62 -8.26 -12.95 -5.81
C LEU A 62 -7.64 -12.90 -7.22
N ASN A 63 -6.40 -12.44 -7.30
CA ASN A 63 -5.81 -11.97 -8.54
C ASN A 63 -4.53 -12.74 -8.93
N ILE A 64 -4.50 -14.04 -8.68
CA ILE A 64 -3.49 -14.97 -9.20
C ILE A 64 -4.06 -15.80 -10.35
N VAL A 65 -3.20 -16.53 -11.05
CA VAL A 65 -3.60 -17.61 -11.97
C VAL A 65 -4.02 -18.82 -11.14
N LEU A 66 -5.15 -19.44 -11.45
CA LEU A 66 -5.69 -20.60 -10.78
C LEU A 66 -5.44 -21.90 -11.56
N TYR A 67 -5.41 -23.00 -10.84
CA TYR A 67 -5.47 -24.36 -11.38
C TYR A 67 -6.81 -25.01 -11.03
N ASP A 68 -7.22 -26.04 -11.77
CA ASP A 68 -8.53 -26.67 -11.63
C ASP A 68 -8.79 -27.20 -10.21
N GLU A 69 -7.76 -27.70 -9.53
CA GLU A 69 -7.85 -28.19 -8.14
C GLU A 69 -8.17 -27.10 -7.10
N GLU A 70 -8.05 -25.82 -7.46
CA GLU A 70 -8.32 -24.69 -6.56
C GLU A 70 -9.74 -24.11 -6.71
N PHE A 71 -10.52 -24.63 -7.64
CA PHE A 71 -11.84 -24.03 -7.95
C PHE A 71 -12.82 -24.10 -6.78
N GLU A 72 -12.87 -25.18 -6.04
CA GLU A 72 -13.77 -25.27 -4.88
C GLU A 72 -13.35 -24.33 -3.75
N GLU A 73 -12.06 -24.15 -3.52
CA GLU A 73 -11.55 -23.16 -2.58
C GLU A 73 -11.86 -21.74 -3.03
N MET A 74 -11.66 -21.45 -4.29
CA MET A 74 -11.98 -20.15 -4.91
C MET A 74 -13.46 -19.80 -4.71
N LYS A 75 -14.39 -20.73 -5.00
CA LYS A 75 -15.82 -20.55 -4.80
C LYS A 75 -16.14 -20.26 -3.34
N HIS A 76 -15.60 -21.09 -2.43
CA HIS A 76 -15.80 -20.90 -0.99
C HIS A 76 -15.37 -19.51 -0.52
N ILE A 77 -14.25 -18.98 -1.01
CA ILE A 77 -13.76 -17.63 -0.66
C ILE A 77 -14.69 -16.55 -1.21
N ILE A 78 -15.17 -16.68 -2.44
CA ILE A 78 -16.06 -15.69 -3.07
C ILE A 78 -17.43 -15.70 -2.39
N ASP A 79 -17.98 -16.86 -2.08
CA ASP A 79 -19.23 -17.00 -1.33
C ASP A 79 -19.11 -16.35 0.06
N ALA A 80 -18.03 -16.66 0.79
CA ALA A 80 -17.77 -16.02 2.08
C ALA A 80 -17.61 -14.51 1.98
N ALA A 81 -16.96 -13.99 0.94
CA ALA A 81 -16.85 -12.56 0.70
C ALA A 81 -18.24 -11.91 0.49
N LYS A 82 -19.08 -12.53 -0.33
CA LYS A 82 -20.44 -12.06 -0.57
C LYS A 82 -21.29 -12.08 0.71
N ASP A 83 -21.30 -13.21 1.43
CA ASP A 83 -22.09 -13.39 2.65
C ASP A 83 -21.69 -12.42 3.76
N ASN A 84 -20.43 -12.00 3.79
CA ASN A 84 -19.92 -11.01 4.74
C ASN A 84 -20.00 -9.57 4.23
N GLY A 85 -20.59 -9.31 3.07
CA GLY A 85 -20.84 -7.96 2.56
C GLY A 85 -19.61 -7.24 2.03
N ILE A 86 -18.61 -7.97 1.53
CA ILE A 86 -17.50 -7.40 0.77
C ILE A 86 -18.06 -6.84 -0.55
N THR A 87 -17.62 -5.63 -0.92
CA THR A 87 -18.21 -4.90 -2.06
C THR A 87 -17.86 -5.54 -3.39
N ALA A 88 -16.59 -5.88 -3.65
CA ALA A 88 -16.16 -6.44 -4.93
C ALA A 88 -14.95 -7.37 -4.81
N ILE A 89 -14.75 -8.18 -5.86
CA ILE A 89 -13.56 -9.02 -6.03
C ILE A 89 -12.64 -8.38 -7.08
N ILE A 90 -11.35 -8.22 -6.76
CA ILE A 90 -10.33 -7.84 -7.74
C ILE A 90 -9.76 -9.12 -8.35
N ALA A 91 -10.03 -9.37 -9.63
CA ALA A 91 -9.79 -10.63 -10.29
C ALA A 91 -8.94 -10.51 -11.55
N THR A 92 -8.27 -11.59 -11.89
CA THR A 92 -7.46 -11.74 -13.11
C THR A 92 -7.85 -12.99 -13.88
N ASP A 93 -8.15 -14.07 -13.17
CA ASP A 93 -8.50 -15.36 -13.75
C ASP A 93 -9.96 -15.38 -14.16
N MET A 94 -10.24 -15.95 -15.34
CA MET A 94 -11.61 -16.01 -15.86
C MET A 94 -12.53 -16.87 -14.99
N ALA A 95 -12.01 -17.90 -14.31
CA ALA A 95 -12.81 -18.70 -13.38
C ALA A 95 -13.33 -17.86 -12.22
N VAL A 96 -12.48 -16.99 -11.64
CA VAL A 96 -12.88 -16.03 -10.59
C VAL A 96 -13.92 -15.05 -11.12
N ILE A 97 -13.64 -14.45 -12.29
CA ILE A 97 -14.51 -13.43 -12.91
C ILE A 97 -15.91 -13.99 -13.17
N LEU A 98 -15.97 -15.14 -13.85
CA LEU A 98 -17.24 -15.76 -14.24
C LEU A 98 -18.04 -16.25 -13.03
N TYR A 99 -17.39 -16.88 -12.05
CA TYR A 99 -18.07 -17.34 -10.85
C TYR A 99 -18.59 -16.17 -10.00
N ALA A 100 -17.78 -15.15 -9.74
CA ALA A 100 -18.20 -13.97 -8.99
C ALA A 100 -19.41 -13.29 -9.67
N ARG A 101 -19.38 -13.14 -11.01
CA ARG A 101 -20.51 -12.61 -11.79
C ARG A 101 -21.76 -13.50 -11.71
N SER A 102 -21.60 -14.82 -11.77
CA SER A 102 -22.75 -15.75 -11.74
C SER A 102 -23.57 -15.67 -10.45
N ILE A 103 -22.92 -15.30 -9.34
CA ILE A 103 -23.57 -15.10 -8.05
C ILE A 103 -23.93 -13.64 -7.76
N GLY A 104 -23.73 -12.72 -8.73
CA GLY A 104 -24.06 -11.29 -8.58
C GLY A 104 -23.06 -10.49 -7.73
N MET A 105 -21.82 -10.94 -7.64
CA MET A 105 -20.73 -10.20 -6.99
C MET A 105 -20.09 -9.20 -7.96
N GLU A 106 -19.82 -7.97 -7.52
CA GLU A 106 -19.10 -6.97 -8.33
C GLU A 106 -17.66 -7.43 -8.57
N VAL A 107 -17.16 -7.19 -9.79
CA VAL A 107 -15.80 -7.55 -10.20
C VAL A 107 -15.05 -6.30 -10.64
N HIS A 108 -13.79 -6.16 -10.18
CA HIS A 108 -12.81 -5.24 -10.72
C HIS A 108 -11.75 -6.03 -11.47
N ILE A 109 -11.46 -5.65 -12.71
CA ILE A 109 -10.39 -6.29 -13.49
C ILE A 109 -9.05 -5.84 -12.96
N SER A 110 -8.23 -6.80 -12.52
CA SER A 110 -6.89 -6.54 -11.97
C SER A 110 -5.92 -6.04 -13.04
N THR A 111 -4.93 -5.24 -12.64
CA THR A 111 -3.78 -4.88 -13.48
C THR A 111 -3.03 -6.09 -14.05
N GLN A 112 -3.20 -7.28 -13.45
CA GLN A 112 -2.62 -8.54 -13.95
C GLN A 112 -3.21 -8.98 -15.30
N CYS A 113 -4.37 -8.46 -15.70
CA CYS A 113 -4.94 -8.64 -17.06
C CYS A 113 -4.23 -7.79 -18.11
N ASN A 114 -3.35 -6.87 -17.71
CA ASN A 114 -2.53 -6.04 -18.58
C ASN A 114 -3.33 -5.27 -19.64
N VAL A 115 -4.43 -4.63 -19.22
CA VAL A 115 -5.32 -3.87 -20.11
C VAL A 115 -4.64 -2.58 -20.55
N CYS A 116 -4.30 -2.46 -21.84
CA CYS A 116 -3.51 -1.38 -22.40
C CYS A 116 -4.19 -0.59 -23.52
N ASN A 117 -5.41 -0.93 -23.91
CA ASN A 117 -6.10 -0.29 -25.02
C ASN A 117 -7.62 -0.36 -24.86
N PHE A 118 -8.31 0.42 -25.67
CA PHE A 118 -9.76 0.56 -25.63
C PHE A 118 -10.52 -0.74 -25.96
N GLU A 119 -10.05 -1.55 -26.92
CA GLU A 119 -10.73 -2.81 -27.26
C GLU A 119 -10.68 -3.82 -26.11
N ALA A 120 -9.57 -3.87 -25.36
CA ALA A 120 -9.49 -4.68 -24.16
C ALA A 120 -10.43 -4.16 -23.05
N VAL A 121 -10.56 -2.83 -22.88
CA VAL A 121 -11.55 -2.24 -21.96
C VAL A 121 -12.96 -2.65 -22.36
N LYS A 122 -13.33 -2.51 -23.63
CA LYS A 122 -14.62 -2.91 -24.17
C LYS A 122 -14.91 -4.41 -23.99
N PHE A 123 -13.88 -5.26 -24.12
CA PHE A 123 -14.04 -6.69 -23.84
C PHE A 123 -14.36 -6.94 -22.36
N PHE A 124 -13.56 -6.37 -21.45
CA PHE A 124 -13.73 -6.60 -20.02
C PHE A 124 -14.93 -5.87 -19.40
N SER A 125 -15.46 -4.83 -20.05
CA SER A 125 -16.67 -4.14 -19.61
C SER A 125 -17.90 -5.06 -19.50
N GLN A 126 -17.90 -6.17 -20.22
CA GLN A 126 -18.97 -7.17 -20.11
C GLN A 126 -19.01 -7.84 -18.73
N TYR A 127 -17.92 -7.80 -17.98
CA TYR A 127 -17.76 -8.51 -16.71
C TYR A 127 -17.54 -7.59 -15.52
N ALA A 128 -17.09 -6.34 -15.73
CA ALA A 128 -16.65 -5.49 -14.65
C ALA A 128 -17.02 -4.02 -14.87
N ASP A 129 -17.29 -3.33 -13.76
CA ASP A 129 -17.58 -1.90 -13.72
C ASP A 129 -16.31 -1.06 -13.50
N VAL A 130 -15.22 -1.69 -13.04
CA VAL A 130 -13.92 -1.04 -12.82
C VAL A 130 -12.82 -1.86 -13.47
N ILE A 131 -11.97 -1.20 -14.23
CA ILE A 131 -10.84 -1.82 -14.92
C ILE A 131 -9.53 -1.11 -14.51
N VAL A 132 -8.60 -1.89 -13.94
CA VAL A 132 -7.26 -1.39 -13.60
C VAL A 132 -6.40 -1.47 -14.86
N LEU A 133 -5.96 -0.32 -15.37
CA LEU A 133 -5.07 -0.29 -16.52
C LEU A 133 -3.66 -0.78 -16.18
N ALA A 134 -2.95 -1.23 -17.21
CA ALA A 134 -1.54 -1.55 -17.12
C ALA A 134 -0.73 -0.31 -16.71
N ARG A 135 0.40 -0.54 -16.03
CA ARG A 135 1.26 0.55 -15.52
C ARG A 135 2.17 1.17 -16.60
N GLU A 136 2.22 0.54 -17.77
CA GLU A 136 3.08 0.88 -18.90
C GLU A 136 2.47 1.95 -19.82
N LEU A 137 1.27 2.47 -19.49
CA LEU A 137 0.59 3.51 -20.24
C LEU A 137 1.04 4.91 -19.83
N ASN A 138 1.13 5.82 -20.82
CA ASN A 138 1.27 7.25 -20.55
C ASN A 138 -0.09 7.94 -20.40
N LEU A 139 -0.09 9.18 -19.90
CA LEU A 139 -1.32 9.94 -19.65
C LEU A 139 -2.18 10.13 -20.89
N LYS A 140 -1.56 10.34 -22.06
CA LYS A 140 -2.33 10.52 -23.32
C LYS A 140 -3.08 9.23 -23.71
N GLN A 141 -2.45 8.07 -23.55
CA GLN A 141 -3.11 6.80 -23.81
C GLN A 141 -4.26 6.54 -22.83
N ILE A 142 -4.11 6.92 -21.57
CA ILE A 142 -5.16 6.81 -20.55
C ILE A 142 -6.33 7.73 -20.88
N GLU A 143 -6.06 8.99 -21.22
CA GLU A 143 -7.05 9.98 -21.65
C GLU A 143 -7.85 9.46 -22.85
N ASP A 144 -7.16 8.96 -23.90
CA ASP A 144 -7.80 8.42 -25.10
C ASP A 144 -8.73 7.23 -24.77
N ILE A 145 -8.35 6.38 -23.81
CA ILE A 145 -9.22 5.29 -23.33
C ILE A 145 -10.46 5.86 -22.62
N CYS A 146 -10.27 6.79 -21.68
CA CYS A 146 -11.38 7.42 -20.94
C CYS A 146 -12.35 8.15 -21.85
N ASP A 147 -11.85 8.89 -22.84
CA ASP A 147 -12.68 9.59 -23.81
C ASP A 147 -13.45 8.64 -24.75
N ASN A 148 -12.83 7.55 -25.15
CA ASN A 148 -13.52 6.52 -25.94
C ASN A 148 -14.62 5.82 -25.13
N ILE A 149 -14.44 5.57 -23.82
CA ILE A 149 -15.49 5.04 -22.95
C ILE A 149 -16.72 5.95 -22.99
N LYS A 150 -16.53 7.26 -22.83
CA LYS A 150 -17.62 8.26 -22.91
C LYS A 150 -18.23 8.32 -24.30
N LYS A 151 -17.38 8.45 -25.33
CA LYS A 151 -17.81 8.59 -26.73
C LYS A 151 -18.65 7.43 -27.21
N TYR A 152 -18.30 6.21 -26.86
CA TYR A 152 -18.99 5.00 -27.29
C TYR A 152 -19.95 4.44 -26.25
N ASN A 153 -20.16 5.17 -25.13
CA ASN A 153 -21.04 4.79 -24.02
C ASN A 153 -20.79 3.36 -23.52
N ILE A 154 -19.53 3.04 -23.23
CA ILE A 154 -19.16 1.70 -22.76
C ILE A 154 -19.54 1.56 -21.29
N THR A 155 -20.55 0.74 -21.03
CA THR A 155 -21.09 0.47 -19.70
C THR A 155 -20.63 -0.89 -19.17
N GLY A 156 -20.50 -0.97 -17.85
CA GLY A 156 -20.29 -2.23 -17.14
C GLY A 156 -21.60 -2.94 -16.81
N PRO A 157 -21.55 -4.05 -16.05
CA PRO A 157 -22.72 -4.82 -15.64
C PRO A 157 -23.74 -4.06 -14.79
N SER A 158 -23.35 -2.97 -14.14
CA SER A 158 -24.27 -2.08 -13.40
C SER A 158 -25.12 -1.19 -14.31
N GLY A 159 -24.79 -1.09 -15.61
CA GLY A 159 -25.38 -0.15 -16.55
C GLY A 159 -24.70 1.24 -16.53
N GLU A 160 -23.83 1.49 -15.61
CA GLU A 160 -23.03 2.73 -15.54
C GLU A 160 -21.78 2.65 -16.43
N LEU A 161 -21.24 3.83 -16.81
CA LEU A 161 -19.98 3.88 -17.56
C LEU A 161 -18.86 3.17 -16.79
N VAL A 162 -18.05 2.39 -17.50
CA VAL A 162 -16.88 1.74 -16.94
C VAL A 162 -15.92 2.80 -16.36
N ARG A 163 -15.46 2.55 -15.17
CA ARG A 163 -14.52 3.41 -14.41
C ARG A 163 -13.10 2.89 -14.59
N ILE A 164 -12.20 3.79 -14.89
CA ILE A 164 -10.78 3.49 -15.02
C ILE A 164 -10.09 3.70 -13.67
N GLU A 165 -9.32 2.68 -13.26
CA GLU A 165 -8.46 2.67 -12.08
C GLU A 165 -7.01 2.60 -12.51
N ILE A 166 -6.14 3.40 -11.89
CA ILE A 166 -4.69 3.34 -12.08
C ILE A 166 -3.93 3.38 -10.74
N PHE A 167 -2.73 2.84 -10.72
CA PHE A 167 -1.82 3.02 -9.58
C PHE A 167 -1.23 4.43 -9.59
N VAL A 168 -1.22 5.08 -8.43
CA VAL A 168 -0.69 6.45 -8.28
C VAL A 168 0.51 6.54 -7.34
N HIS A 169 0.74 5.53 -6.51
CA HIS A 169 1.85 5.54 -5.55
C HIS A 169 2.32 4.13 -5.20
N GLY A 170 3.61 4.00 -4.89
CA GLY A 170 4.22 2.81 -4.28
C GLY A 170 5.04 1.96 -5.25
N ALA A 171 5.40 0.76 -4.83
CA ALA A 171 6.37 -0.08 -5.51
C ALA A 171 6.01 -0.40 -6.97
N LEU A 172 6.94 -0.13 -7.89
CA LEU A 172 6.87 -0.60 -9.27
C LEU A 172 7.49 -2.00 -9.39
N CYS A 173 6.94 -2.81 -10.27
CA CYS A 173 7.52 -4.08 -10.67
C CYS A 173 8.52 -3.83 -11.82
N MET A 174 9.64 -4.54 -11.82
CA MET A 174 10.60 -4.53 -12.92
C MET A 174 10.03 -5.14 -14.22
N SER A 175 9.13 -6.11 -14.06
CA SER A 175 8.47 -6.80 -15.18
C SER A 175 7.01 -6.36 -15.29
N ILE A 176 6.35 -6.71 -16.39
CA ILE A 176 4.89 -6.63 -16.49
C ILE A 176 4.29 -7.31 -15.27
N SER A 177 3.40 -6.62 -14.58
CA SER A 177 2.93 -6.98 -13.24
C SER A 177 2.58 -8.47 -13.09
N GLY A 178 3.25 -9.15 -12.17
CA GLY A 178 3.06 -10.57 -11.87
C GLY A 178 3.65 -11.56 -12.87
N LYS A 179 4.06 -11.15 -14.06
CA LYS A 179 4.59 -12.03 -15.11
C LYS A 179 6.12 -12.07 -15.09
N CYS A 180 6.68 -12.65 -14.02
CA CYS A 180 8.11 -12.73 -13.77
C CYS A 180 8.53 -14.14 -13.36
N TYR A 181 9.54 -14.69 -14.03
CA TYR A 181 10.08 -16.02 -13.72
C TYR A 181 11.26 -16.02 -12.75
N LEU A 182 11.77 -14.85 -12.34
CA LEU A 182 13.01 -14.73 -11.56
C LEU A 182 12.97 -15.55 -10.27
N SER A 183 11.86 -15.48 -9.51
CA SER A 183 11.70 -16.27 -8.29
C SER A 183 11.49 -17.76 -8.57
N LEU A 184 10.72 -18.09 -9.61
CA LEU A 184 10.46 -19.47 -10.04
C LEU A 184 11.74 -20.18 -10.49
N ASP A 185 12.55 -19.52 -11.29
CA ASP A 185 13.83 -20.04 -11.77
C ASP A 185 14.81 -20.30 -10.63
N THR A 186 14.85 -19.41 -9.64
CA THR A 186 15.80 -19.51 -8.51
C THR A 186 15.38 -20.52 -7.44
N TYR A 187 14.07 -20.61 -7.14
CA TYR A 187 13.55 -21.39 -5.99
C TYR A 187 12.56 -22.49 -6.38
N GLY A 188 12.33 -22.72 -7.66
CA GLY A 188 11.42 -23.76 -8.15
C GLY A 188 9.93 -23.38 -8.01
N ALA A 189 9.06 -24.37 -8.23
CA ALA A 189 7.61 -24.20 -8.38
C ALA A 189 6.90 -23.50 -7.19
N VAL A 190 7.49 -23.55 -6.00
CA VAL A 190 6.93 -22.91 -4.78
C VAL A 190 7.07 -21.38 -4.80
N ALA A 191 7.86 -20.82 -5.73
CA ALA A 191 8.23 -19.41 -5.79
C ALA A 191 7.68 -18.68 -7.04
N SER A 192 6.53 -19.08 -7.54
CA SER A 192 5.92 -18.44 -8.72
C SER A 192 5.33 -17.07 -8.39
N ALA A 193 5.78 -16.03 -9.08
CA ALA A 193 5.33 -14.66 -8.88
C ALA A 193 3.84 -14.46 -9.25
N ASN A 194 3.37 -15.06 -10.35
CA ASN A 194 1.96 -15.00 -10.78
C ASN A 194 1.01 -15.86 -9.92
N ARG A 195 1.59 -16.62 -9.00
CA ARG A 195 0.90 -17.40 -7.98
C ARG A 195 1.03 -16.81 -6.57
N GLY A 196 1.45 -15.55 -6.44
CA GLY A 196 1.57 -14.85 -5.17
C GLY A 196 2.84 -15.12 -4.36
N SER A 197 3.82 -15.83 -4.91
CA SER A 197 5.09 -16.19 -4.24
C SER A 197 6.30 -15.48 -4.85
N CYS A 198 6.28 -14.14 -4.90
CA CYS A 198 7.39 -13.34 -5.35
C CYS A 198 8.38 -13.06 -4.21
N TYR A 199 9.61 -13.54 -4.31
CA TYR A 199 10.69 -13.32 -3.33
C TYR A 199 11.47 -12.02 -3.54
N GLN A 200 11.02 -11.18 -4.47
CA GLN A 200 11.60 -9.86 -4.76
C GLN A 200 13.12 -9.89 -5.04
N LEU A 201 13.60 -10.91 -5.75
CA LEU A 201 15.02 -11.03 -6.12
C LEU A 201 15.54 -9.81 -6.87
N CYS A 202 14.69 -9.17 -7.69
CA CYS A 202 15.03 -7.92 -8.37
C CYS A 202 15.40 -6.76 -7.42
N ARG A 203 15.20 -6.91 -6.10
CA ARG A 203 15.56 -5.92 -5.08
C ARG A 203 16.91 -6.18 -4.42
N ARG A 204 17.66 -7.20 -4.87
CA ARG A 204 18.99 -7.56 -4.34
C ARG A 204 20.09 -6.90 -5.16
N GLN A 205 21.28 -6.85 -4.59
CA GLN A 205 22.51 -6.48 -5.29
C GLN A 205 22.98 -7.63 -6.16
N TYR A 206 23.52 -7.31 -7.31
CA TYR A 206 24.07 -8.29 -8.26
C TYR A 206 25.45 -7.85 -8.72
N THR A 207 26.33 -8.84 -8.88
CA THR A 207 27.60 -8.68 -9.61
C THR A 207 27.40 -9.25 -11.00
N VAL A 208 27.76 -8.49 -12.02
CA VAL A 208 27.74 -8.95 -13.41
C VAL A 208 29.10 -9.52 -13.74
N TYR A 209 29.13 -10.78 -14.16
CA TYR A 209 30.36 -11.48 -14.56
C TYR A 209 30.40 -11.69 -16.07
N ASP A 210 31.42 -11.14 -16.71
CA ASP A 210 31.70 -11.38 -18.13
C ASP A 210 32.47 -12.69 -18.25
N LYS A 211 31.81 -13.73 -18.76
CA LYS A 211 32.41 -15.06 -18.90
C LYS A 211 33.51 -15.13 -19.95
N ASP A 212 33.47 -14.25 -20.95
CA ASP A 212 34.44 -14.27 -22.05
C ASP A 212 35.76 -13.56 -21.67
N ARG A 213 35.68 -12.62 -20.73
CA ARG A 213 36.83 -11.84 -20.25
C ARG A 213 37.28 -12.19 -18.84
N GLU A 214 36.54 -13.07 -18.15
CA GLU A 214 36.76 -13.43 -16.72
C GLU A 214 36.82 -12.22 -15.79
N VAL A 215 36.11 -11.13 -16.15
CA VAL A 215 36.06 -9.89 -15.37
C VAL A 215 34.70 -9.79 -14.67
N ALA A 216 34.72 -9.63 -13.33
CA ALA A 216 33.54 -9.24 -12.58
C ALA A 216 33.41 -7.72 -12.66
N LEU A 217 32.25 -7.25 -13.15
CA LEU A 217 31.88 -5.85 -13.09
C LEU A 217 31.10 -5.64 -11.78
N ASP A 218 31.74 -5.00 -10.83
CA ASP A 218 31.05 -4.51 -9.64
C ASP A 218 30.25 -3.28 -10.05
N ILE A 219 28.93 -3.43 -10.07
CA ILE A 219 28.01 -2.32 -10.40
C ILE A 219 27.81 -1.56 -9.09
N ASP A 220 28.71 -0.65 -8.85
CA ASP A 220 28.82 0.15 -7.63
C ASP A 220 27.49 0.81 -7.29
N GLY A 221 26.87 0.34 -6.18
CA GLY A 221 25.66 0.91 -5.60
C GLY A 221 24.37 0.84 -6.40
N GLN A 222 24.39 0.35 -7.65
CA GLN A 222 23.19 0.31 -8.50
C GLN A 222 22.47 -1.05 -8.44
N TYR A 223 21.23 -0.99 -8.02
CA TYR A 223 20.31 -2.13 -8.06
C TYR A 223 19.70 -2.23 -9.45
N ILE A 224 20.40 -2.86 -10.39
CA ILE A 224 20.11 -2.91 -11.84
C ILE A 224 18.72 -3.43 -12.22
N MET A 225 17.97 -3.98 -11.27
CA MET A 225 16.61 -4.50 -11.45
C MET A 225 15.63 -3.95 -10.41
N SER A 226 16.01 -2.95 -9.61
CA SER A 226 15.17 -2.41 -8.55
C SER A 226 14.64 -1.02 -8.89
N PRO A 227 13.42 -0.91 -9.50
CA PRO A 227 12.87 0.40 -9.80
C PRO A 227 12.62 1.22 -8.55
N LYS A 228 12.73 2.55 -8.68
CA LYS A 228 12.20 3.51 -7.72
C LYS A 228 10.70 3.33 -7.56
N ASP A 229 10.15 3.82 -6.46
CA ASP A 229 8.70 3.75 -6.22
C ASP A 229 7.97 4.82 -7.05
N LEU A 230 6.78 4.47 -7.56
CA LEU A 230 5.91 5.39 -8.27
C LEU A 230 5.43 6.50 -7.34
N LYS A 231 5.44 7.74 -7.80
CA LYS A 231 4.83 8.89 -7.14
C LYS A 231 4.26 9.85 -8.19
N THR A 232 2.96 10.12 -8.12
CA THR A 232 2.25 10.93 -9.11
C THR A 232 1.66 12.22 -8.53
N ILE A 233 1.93 12.53 -7.26
CA ILE A 233 1.31 13.65 -6.57
C ILE A 233 1.68 15.00 -7.21
N ASP A 234 2.82 15.08 -7.88
CA ASP A 234 3.31 16.29 -8.56
C ASP A 234 2.47 16.69 -9.79
N PHE A 235 1.76 15.72 -10.39
CA PHE A 235 0.94 15.88 -11.59
C PHE A 235 -0.42 15.17 -11.47
N LEU A 236 -0.95 15.07 -10.24
CA LEU A 236 -2.22 14.42 -9.98
C LEU A 236 -3.39 15.08 -10.69
N ASP A 237 -3.34 16.39 -10.87
CA ASP A 237 -4.28 17.17 -11.66
C ASP A 237 -4.39 16.67 -13.11
N GLN A 238 -3.26 16.34 -13.74
CA GLN A 238 -3.25 15.81 -15.10
C GLN A 238 -3.90 14.42 -15.17
N ILE A 239 -3.68 13.58 -14.15
CA ILE A 239 -4.33 12.26 -14.04
C ILE A 239 -5.85 12.39 -13.90
N LEU A 240 -6.30 13.32 -13.06
CA LEU A 240 -7.74 13.55 -12.86
C LEU A 240 -8.39 14.16 -14.11
N ASN A 241 -7.69 15.08 -14.80
CA ASN A 241 -8.12 15.64 -16.07
C ASN A 241 -8.23 14.58 -17.19
N ALA A 242 -7.36 13.57 -17.19
CA ALA A 242 -7.42 12.44 -18.13
C ALA A 242 -8.66 11.55 -17.93
N GLY A 243 -9.49 11.80 -16.91
CA GLY A 243 -10.75 11.09 -16.68
C GLY A 243 -10.64 9.84 -15.81
N VAL A 244 -9.52 9.64 -15.13
CA VAL A 244 -9.33 8.53 -14.17
C VAL A 244 -10.31 8.67 -13.01
N SER A 245 -11.01 7.58 -12.69
CA SER A 245 -12.04 7.56 -11.66
C SER A 245 -11.56 7.01 -10.31
N VAL A 246 -10.55 6.13 -10.31
CA VAL A 246 -10.06 5.47 -9.10
C VAL A 246 -8.54 5.53 -9.01
N LEU A 247 -8.05 6.15 -7.95
CA LEU A 247 -6.63 6.26 -7.63
C LEU A 247 -6.24 5.16 -6.66
N LYS A 248 -5.32 4.28 -7.05
CA LYS A 248 -4.90 3.12 -6.24
C LYS A 248 -3.49 3.31 -5.69
N ILE A 249 -3.34 3.12 -4.39
CA ILE A 249 -2.05 3.12 -3.70
C ILE A 249 -1.56 1.68 -3.59
N GLU A 250 -0.31 1.39 -4.01
CA GLU A 250 0.33 0.09 -3.73
C GLU A 250 0.97 0.11 -2.35
N GLY A 251 0.78 -0.96 -1.57
CA GLY A 251 1.39 -1.02 -0.25
C GLY A 251 0.79 -2.01 0.74
N ARG A 252 0.14 -3.11 0.32
CA ARG A 252 -0.45 -4.10 1.24
C ARG A 252 0.53 -4.68 2.27
N GLY A 253 1.81 -4.76 1.94
CA GLY A 253 2.87 -5.19 2.86
C GLY A 253 3.57 -4.04 3.58
N ARG A 254 3.00 -2.83 3.60
CA ARG A 254 3.57 -1.66 4.27
C ARG A 254 2.96 -1.47 5.66
N GLY A 255 3.69 -0.79 6.54
CA GLY A 255 3.20 -0.43 7.86
C GLY A 255 2.03 0.57 7.84
N ALA A 256 1.30 0.65 8.94
CA ALA A 256 0.16 1.54 9.08
C ALA A 256 0.53 3.03 8.91
N ASP A 257 1.73 3.42 9.31
CA ASP A 257 2.30 4.75 9.11
C ASP A 257 2.39 5.15 7.63
N TYR A 258 2.88 4.23 6.78
CA TYR A 258 2.88 4.43 5.34
C TYR A 258 1.45 4.58 4.80
N VAL A 259 0.56 3.68 5.20
CA VAL A 259 -0.84 3.70 4.75
C VAL A 259 -1.51 5.01 5.12
N LYS A 260 -1.35 5.48 6.37
CA LYS A 260 -1.89 6.78 6.81
C LYS A 260 -1.33 7.92 5.97
N THR A 261 -0.01 8.09 5.98
CA THR A 261 0.63 9.26 5.36
C THR A 261 0.35 9.35 3.85
N VAL A 262 0.49 8.22 3.14
CA VAL A 262 0.26 8.23 1.68
C VAL A 262 -1.21 8.49 1.37
N THR A 263 -2.15 7.83 2.08
CA THR A 263 -3.58 8.03 1.85
C THR A 263 -3.99 9.47 2.15
N GLU A 264 -3.54 10.06 3.26
CA GLU A 264 -3.81 11.47 3.60
C GLU A 264 -3.31 12.43 2.52
N CYS A 265 -2.06 12.27 2.06
CA CYS A 265 -1.50 13.15 1.03
C CYS A 265 -2.32 13.11 -0.27
N TYR A 266 -2.71 11.91 -0.73
CA TYR A 266 -3.54 11.79 -1.94
C TYR A 266 -4.98 12.23 -1.71
N HIS A 267 -5.55 12.02 -0.53
CA HIS A 267 -6.88 12.51 -0.17
C HIS A 267 -6.92 14.05 -0.17
N GLU A 268 -5.96 14.68 0.51
CA GLU A 268 -5.79 16.15 0.52
C GLU A 268 -5.56 16.70 -0.89
N ALA A 269 -4.80 16.01 -1.72
CA ALA A 269 -4.51 16.43 -3.10
C ALA A 269 -5.76 16.38 -3.99
N VAL A 270 -6.61 15.35 -3.86
CA VAL A 270 -7.90 15.26 -4.55
C VAL A 270 -8.83 16.40 -4.12
N ILE A 271 -8.95 16.67 -2.80
CA ILE A 271 -9.76 17.79 -2.29
C ILE A 271 -9.23 19.12 -2.83
N ALA A 272 -7.91 19.31 -2.83
CA ALA A 272 -7.30 20.53 -3.36
C ALA A 272 -7.58 20.73 -4.85
N TYR A 273 -7.53 19.67 -5.65
CA TYR A 273 -7.91 19.70 -7.07
C TYR A 273 -9.38 20.06 -7.24
N GLN A 274 -10.29 19.40 -6.53
CA GLN A 274 -11.74 19.68 -6.60
C GLN A 274 -12.11 21.10 -6.18
N SER A 275 -11.32 21.68 -5.28
CA SER A 275 -11.49 23.07 -4.78
C SER A 275 -10.73 24.11 -5.62
N ASN A 276 -10.16 23.73 -6.77
CA ASN A 276 -9.28 24.59 -7.59
C ASN A 276 -8.13 25.22 -6.79
N ASN A 277 -7.58 24.49 -5.84
CA ASN A 277 -6.52 24.92 -4.93
C ASN A 277 -5.34 23.93 -4.87
N PHE A 278 -5.03 23.31 -6.00
CA PHE A 278 -3.88 22.43 -6.19
C PHE A 278 -2.66 23.27 -6.52
N THR A 279 -1.89 23.67 -5.49
CA THR A 279 -0.78 24.61 -5.58
C THR A 279 0.57 23.94 -5.38
N GLN A 280 1.66 24.55 -5.90
CA GLN A 280 3.01 24.06 -5.72
C GLN A 280 3.41 23.96 -4.23
N GLU A 281 3.02 24.92 -3.40
CA GLU A 281 3.28 24.89 -1.96
C GLU A 281 2.69 23.63 -1.28
N LYS A 282 1.47 23.25 -1.66
CA LYS A 282 0.84 22.02 -1.15
C LYS A 282 1.56 20.78 -1.66
N ILE A 283 1.93 20.75 -2.94
CA ILE A 283 2.71 19.67 -3.53
C ILE A 283 4.03 19.49 -2.77
N ASP A 284 4.76 20.53 -2.48
CA ASP A 284 6.02 20.49 -1.74
C ASP A 284 5.83 19.98 -0.31
N ARG A 285 4.73 20.36 0.36
CA ARG A 285 4.36 19.84 1.67
C ARG A 285 4.06 18.35 1.63
N TRP A 286 3.28 17.87 0.66
CA TRP A 286 3.00 16.45 0.49
C TRP A 286 4.27 15.67 0.15
N ASN A 287 5.13 16.19 -0.71
CA ASN A 287 6.42 15.60 -1.04
C ASN A 287 7.31 15.43 0.18
N THR A 288 7.32 16.39 1.10
CA THR A 288 8.05 16.30 2.37
C THR A 288 7.51 15.16 3.22
N ARG A 289 6.19 15.06 3.40
CA ARG A 289 5.55 13.98 4.18
C ARG A 289 5.76 12.60 3.56
N LEU A 290 5.66 12.47 2.24
CA LEU A 290 5.88 11.21 1.52
C LEU A 290 7.32 10.68 1.67
N LYS A 291 8.30 11.56 1.86
CA LYS A 291 9.70 11.18 2.15
C LYS A 291 9.91 10.69 3.59
N GLU A 292 8.98 10.94 4.50
CA GLU A 292 9.09 10.52 5.90
C GLU A 292 8.73 9.04 6.11
N VAL A 293 8.01 8.44 5.17
CA VAL A 293 7.60 7.03 5.23
C VAL A 293 8.36 6.20 4.21
N PHE A 294 8.27 4.87 4.34
CA PHE A 294 9.00 3.94 3.48
C PHE A 294 8.89 4.30 1.99
N ASN A 295 10.04 4.47 1.34
CA ASN A 295 10.17 4.64 -0.11
C ASN A 295 11.53 4.10 -0.60
N ARG A 296 11.68 3.96 -1.92
CA ARG A 296 12.93 3.62 -2.62
C ARG A 296 13.35 4.73 -3.57
N ASP A 297 13.23 5.99 -3.15
CA ASP A 297 13.12 7.12 -4.03
C ASP A 297 11.89 7.06 -4.94
N PHE A 298 11.66 8.13 -5.69
CA PHE A 298 10.46 8.29 -6.48
C PHE A 298 10.75 8.50 -7.95
N CYS A 299 9.86 7.97 -8.79
CA CYS A 299 9.82 8.22 -10.22
C CYS A 299 8.36 8.41 -10.69
N ASN A 300 8.21 8.93 -11.90
CA ASN A 300 6.90 9.18 -12.52
C ASN A 300 6.32 7.94 -13.23
N GLY A 301 7.02 6.81 -13.17
CA GLY A 301 6.66 5.63 -13.96
C GLY A 301 6.67 5.95 -15.46
N TYR A 302 5.63 5.51 -16.17
CA TYR A 302 5.48 5.75 -17.61
C TYR A 302 4.55 6.94 -17.95
N TYR A 303 3.91 7.55 -16.94
CA TYR A 303 2.82 8.50 -17.16
C TYR A 303 3.22 9.74 -17.96
N LEU A 304 4.41 10.29 -17.76
CA LEU A 304 4.91 11.48 -18.45
C LEU A 304 5.71 11.15 -19.74
N GLY A 305 5.64 9.93 -20.21
CA GLY A 305 6.33 9.47 -21.41
C GLY A 305 7.30 8.31 -21.13
N ARG A 306 7.88 7.76 -22.19
CA ARG A 306 8.84 6.64 -22.11
C ARG A 306 10.22 7.16 -21.66
N ASN A 307 10.36 7.46 -20.40
CA ASN A 307 11.67 7.49 -19.78
C ASN A 307 12.02 6.06 -19.34
N PHE A 308 13.29 5.69 -19.40
CA PHE A 308 13.75 4.43 -18.83
C PHE A 308 13.29 4.35 -17.36
N ILE A 309 12.95 3.14 -16.91
CA ILE A 309 12.68 2.90 -15.49
C ILE A 309 13.89 3.43 -14.71
N GLU A 310 13.65 4.37 -13.81
CA GLU A 310 14.69 4.83 -12.91
C GLU A 310 14.95 3.79 -11.82
N TRP A 311 16.20 3.40 -11.68
CA TRP A 311 16.65 2.43 -10.69
C TRP A 311 16.99 3.13 -9.36
N THR A 312 16.74 2.45 -8.25
CA THR A 312 17.27 2.89 -6.96
C THR A 312 18.76 2.53 -6.86
N ASP A 313 19.51 3.34 -6.17
CA ASP A 313 20.96 3.15 -5.92
C ASP A 313 21.25 2.54 -4.53
N LEU A 314 20.23 2.34 -3.68
CA LEU A 314 20.37 1.77 -2.35
C LEU A 314 19.38 0.63 -2.08
N TYR A 315 19.79 -0.27 -1.18
CA TYR A 315 18.92 -1.31 -0.64
C TYR A 315 17.98 -0.76 0.42
N GLY A 316 16.69 -1.11 0.32
CA GLY A 316 15.76 -0.91 1.42
C GLY A 316 15.04 0.43 1.42
N ASN A 317 14.99 1.05 2.58
CA ASN A 317 14.18 2.22 2.89
C ASN A 317 14.99 3.52 2.81
N ARG A 318 14.47 4.51 2.09
CA ARG A 318 15.02 5.87 2.00
C ARG A 318 14.22 6.91 2.79
N ALA A 319 13.34 6.47 3.69
CA ALA A 319 12.60 7.39 4.53
C ALA A 319 13.53 8.27 5.37
N ASN A 320 13.18 9.55 5.49
CA ASN A 320 13.91 10.50 6.33
C ASN A 320 13.70 10.24 7.82
N LYS A 321 12.67 9.47 8.18
CA LYS A 321 12.38 9.05 9.56
C LYS A 321 12.25 7.53 9.61
N VAL A 322 12.79 6.91 10.65
CA VAL A 322 12.71 5.48 10.91
C VAL A 322 12.06 5.27 12.26
N LYS A 323 11.14 4.29 12.32
CA LYS A 323 10.50 3.88 13.58
C LYS A 323 11.42 2.97 14.36
N GLN A 324 11.76 3.36 15.57
CA GLN A 324 12.45 2.52 16.54
C GLN A 324 11.46 2.13 17.63
N TYR A 325 11.19 0.83 17.78
CA TYR A 325 10.32 0.34 18.85
C TYR A 325 10.94 0.65 20.21
N ILE A 326 10.14 1.25 21.10
CA ILE A 326 10.61 1.60 22.46
C ILE A 326 9.78 0.93 23.55
N GLY A 327 8.50 0.61 23.30
CA GLY A 327 7.67 0.03 24.34
C GLY A 327 6.20 -0.12 23.95
N THR A 328 5.37 -0.31 24.96
CA THR A 328 3.96 -0.62 24.83
C THR A 328 3.11 0.22 25.80
N VAL A 329 1.95 0.68 25.36
CA VAL A 329 0.97 1.36 26.22
C VAL A 329 0.37 0.35 27.19
N THR A 330 0.49 0.61 28.49
CA THR A 330 -0.09 -0.23 29.56
C THR A 330 -1.43 0.27 30.02
N ASN A 331 -1.63 1.61 30.00
CA ASN A 331 -2.88 2.23 30.40
C ASN A 331 -3.05 3.61 29.72
N TYR A 332 -4.29 4.12 29.70
CA TYR A 332 -4.59 5.49 29.29
C TYR A 332 -5.62 6.13 30.22
N PHE A 333 -5.24 7.21 30.84
CA PHE A 333 -6.06 7.97 31.78
C PHE A 333 -6.83 9.07 31.04
N THR A 334 -8.05 8.77 30.63
CA THR A 334 -8.87 9.62 29.75
C THR A 334 -9.13 11.03 30.29
N LYS A 335 -9.34 11.17 31.61
CA LYS A 335 -9.63 12.47 32.25
C LYS A 335 -8.49 13.47 32.16
N VAL A 336 -7.27 12.98 32.24
CA VAL A 336 -6.05 13.80 32.23
C VAL A 336 -5.27 13.70 30.92
N GLN A 337 -5.73 12.85 29.98
CA GLN A 337 -5.12 12.59 28.67
C GLN A 337 -3.65 12.15 28.80
N VAL A 338 -3.40 11.18 29.66
CA VAL A 338 -2.04 10.66 29.95
C VAL A 338 -2.00 9.18 29.57
N ALA A 339 -0.98 8.82 28.82
CA ALA A 339 -0.61 7.45 28.51
C ALA A 339 0.44 6.95 29.50
N GLU A 340 0.23 5.76 30.04
CA GLU A 340 1.24 5.00 30.76
C GLU A 340 1.92 4.04 29.79
N ILE A 341 3.25 4.10 29.72
CA ILE A 341 4.05 3.37 28.73
C ILE A 341 5.14 2.59 29.47
N THR A 342 5.21 1.29 29.19
CA THR A 342 6.36 0.46 29.58
C THR A 342 7.44 0.57 28.50
N LEU A 343 8.65 0.93 28.87
CA LEU A 343 9.80 1.11 27.99
C LEU A 343 10.61 -0.20 27.90
N ASP A 344 10.31 -1.04 26.92
CA ASP A 344 10.90 -2.38 26.79
C ASP A 344 12.29 -2.36 26.14
N ALA A 345 12.49 -1.49 25.16
CA ALA A 345 13.64 -1.56 24.26
C ALA A 345 14.62 -0.38 24.42
N GLU A 346 14.11 0.83 24.62
CA GLU A 346 14.91 2.07 24.67
C GLU A 346 14.38 3.03 25.74
N GLN A 347 15.17 4.05 26.07
CA GLN A 347 14.78 5.19 26.92
C GLN A 347 13.92 6.18 26.12
N LEU A 348 13.15 7.00 26.84
CA LEU A 348 12.36 8.09 26.31
C LEU A 348 12.81 9.43 26.89
N GLU A 349 12.96 10.43 26.03
CA GLU A 349 13.42 11.78 26.42
C GLU A 349 12.38 12.85 26.04
N THR A 350 12.37 13.93 26.81
CA THR A 350 11.62 15.13 26.47
C THR A 350 12.15 15.71 25.16
N GLY A 351 11.24 16.01 24.22
CA GLY A 351 11.57 16.45 22.86
C GLY A 351 11.54 15.32 21.82
N ASP A 352 11.49 14.06 22.24
CA ASP A 352 11.35 12.94 21.31
C ASP A 352 10.03 13.01 20.53
N GLU A 353 10.06 12.73 19.24
CA GLU A 353 8.86 12.46 18.45
C GLU A 353 8.49 10.98 18.61
N ILE A 354 7.30 10.70 19.10
CA ILE A 354 6.79 9.33 19.25
C ILE A 354 5.61 9.07 18.32
N MET A 355 5.50 7.81 17.91
CA MET A 355 4.38 7.27 17.15
C MET A 355 3.78 6.09 17.88
N ILE A 356 2.46 6.10 18.06
CA ILE A 356 1.70 5.01 18.68
C ILE A 356 0.88 4.32 17.60
N ILE A 357 0.98 3.00 17.52
CA ILE A 357 0.29 2.19 16.51
C ILE A 357 -0.50 1.09 17.20
N GLY A 358 -1.79 1.00 16.88
CA GLY A 358 -2.68 -0.04 17.38
C GLY A 358 -3.80 -0.39 16.41
N PRO A 359 -4.40 -1.59 16.54
CA PRO A 359 -5.39 -2.12 15.58
C PRO A 359 -6.69 -1.31 15.53
N THR A 360 -6.98 -0.55 16.59
CA THR A 360 -8.15 0.34 16.66
C THR A 360 -7.75 1.80 16.79
N THR A 361 -6.58 2.07 17.35
CA THR A 361 -6.00 3.41 17.47
C THR A 361 -5.53 3.93 16.11
N GLY A 362 -5.14 3.02 15.20
CA GLY A 362 -4.50 3.42 13.96
C GLY A 362 -3.09 3.92 14.21
N VAL A 363 -2.77 5.11 13.73
CA VAL A 363 -1.46 5.75 13.89
C VAL A 363 -1.63 7.13 14.48
N GLU A 364 -1.04 7.38 15.63
CA GLU A 364 -1.03 8.68 16.30
C GLU A 364 0.41 9.12 16.58
N GLN A 365 0.67 10.42 16.46
CA GLN A 365 2.00 11.00 16.65
C GLN A 365 1.94 12.20 17.59
N ALA A 366 2.96 12.32 18.42
CA ALA A 366 3.12 13.49 19.29
C ALA A 366 4.60 13.73 19.60
N THR A 367 4.95 14.98 19.91
CA THR A 367 6.21 15.32 20.56
C THR A 367 6.03 15.18 22.07
N VAL A 368 6.97 14.52 22.72
CA VAL A 368 7.00 14.32 24.16
C VAL A 368 7.40 15.63 24.84
N ASN A 369 6.44 16.34 25.40
CA ASN A 369 6.70 17.62 26.06
C ASN A 369 7.03 17.45 27.56
N GLU A 370 6.52 16.40 28.19
CA GLU A 370 6.62 16.16 29.62
C GLU A 370 6.59 14.64 29.89
N ILE A 371 7.49 14.18 30.77
CA ILE A 371 7.56 12.78 31.20
C ILE A 371 7.47 12.73 32.73
N TYR A 372 6.63 11.83 33.25
CA TYR A 372 6.63 11.46 34.65
C TYR A 372 7.16 10.04 34.83
N TYR A 373 8.13 9.88 35.71
CA TYR A 373 8.71 8.61 36.12
C TYR A 373 8.76 8.56 37.64
N ASP A 374 8.25 7.49 38.25
CA ASP A 374 8.08 7.40 39.72
C ASP A 374 7.38 8.64 40.31
N GLU A 375 6.28 9.06 39.67
CA GLU A 375 5.46 10.22 40.05
C GLU A 375 6.18 11.58 40.07
N LYS A 376 7.38 11.65 39.48
CA LYS A 376 8.16 12.89 39.38
C LYS A 376 8.38 13.30 37.94
N PRO A 377 8.36 14.61 37.64
CA PRO A 377 8.72 15.07 36.30
C PRO A 377 10.23 14.83 36.08
N VAL A 378 10.54 14.25 34.90
CA VAL A 378 11.91 13.94 34.51
C VAL A 378 12.14 14.32 33.05
N ASN A 379 13.38 14.55 32.66
CA ASN A 379 13.72 14.76 31.24
C ASN A 379 13.94 13.45 30.50
N THR A 380 14.28 12.37 31.22
CA THR A 380 14.54 11.05 30.63
C THR A 380 13.94 9.96 31.50
N ALA A 381 13.18 9.06 30.89
CA ALA A 381 12.71 7.82 31.51
C ALA A 381 13.58 6.66 31.00
N PRO A 382 14.15 5.82 31.90
CA PRO A 382 15.11 4.79 31.52
C PRO A 382 14.39 3.58 30.85
N LYS A 383 15.12 2.86 30.01
CA LYS A 383 14.72 1.52 29.54
C LYS A 383 14.41 0.60 30.74
N GLY A 384 13.37 -0.22 30.62
CA GLY A 384 12.85 -1.09 31.67
C GLY A 384 11.90 -0.40 32.65
N GLY A 385 11.73 0.92 32.54
CA GLY A 385 10.84 1.69 33.39
C GLY A 385 9.43 1.80 32.84
N VAL A 386 8.51 2.26 33.71
CA VAL A 386 7.14 2.66 33.35
C VAL A 386 7.06 4.17 33.52
N CYS A 387 6.69 4.86 32.46
CA CYS A 387 6.56 6.32 32.47
C CYS A 387 5.16 6.76 32.02
N SER A 388 4.83 7.98 32.37
CA SER A 388 3.58 8.62 31.94
C SER A 388 3.90 9.82 31.04
N VAL A 389 3.18 9.89 29.90
CA VAL A 389 3.33 10.94 28.90
C VAL A 389 1.97 11.50 28.55
N LYS A 390 1.85 12.83 28.46
CA LYS A 390 0.64 13.46 27.99
C LYS A 390 0.41 13.18 26.52
N PHE A 391 -0.77 12.62 26.19
CA PHE A 391 -1.15 12.28 24.83
C PHE A 391 -2.61 12.69 24.57
N PRO A 392 -2.88 13.67 23.70
CA PRO A 392 -4.20 14.30 23.60
C PRO A 392 -5.28 13.42 22.94
N VAL A 393 -4.86 12.36 22.25
CA VAL A 393 -5.74 11.43 21.55
C VAL A 393 -5.90 10.14 22.37
N TYR A 394 -7.09 9.55 22.34
CA TYR A 394 -7.33 8.28 23.03
C TYR A 394 -6.55 7.14 22.39
N ILE A 395 -5.66 6.57 23.16
CA ILE A 395 -4.86 5.39 22.77
C ILE A 395 -5.22 4.21 23.68
N ARG A 396 -4.90 3.00 23.23
CA ARG A 396 -5.36 1.78 23.90
C ARG A 396 -4.22 0.98 24.51
N LYS A 397 -4.56 0.23 25.53
CA LYS A 397 -3.64 -0.76 26.09
C LYS A 397 -3.18 -1.74 25.01
N ASN A 398 -1.89 -2.09 25.04
CA ASN A 398 -1.16 -2.90 24.08
C ASN A 398 -0.84 -2.24 22.74
N ASP A 399 -1.20 -0.96 22.54
CA ASP A 399 -0.67 -0.22 21.38
C ASP A 399 0.85 -0.11 21.49
N LYS A 400 1.52 -0.26 20.35
CA LYS A 400 2.99 -0.21 20.28
C LYS A 400 3.48 1.22 20.16
N VAL A 401 4.52 1.56 20.92
CA VAL A 401 5.13 2.88 20.93
C VAL A 401 6.47 2.83 20.23
N TYR A 402 6.67 3.75 19.31
CA TYR A 402 7.89 3.92 18.53
C TYR A 402 8.42 5.33 18.68
N LYS A 403 9.74 5.49 18.77
CA LYS A 403 10.45 6.75 18.60
C LYS A 403 10.74 6.96 17.12
N LEU A 404 10.54 8.16 16.62
CA LEU A 404 10.88 8.54 15.26
C LEU A 404 12.29 9.13 15.27
N VAL A 405 13.22 8.44 14.63
CA VAL A 405 14.62 8.86 14.54
C VAL A 405 15.00 9.16 13.09
N ARG A 406 15.87 10.15 12.90
CA ARG A 406 16.48 10.37 11.58
C ARG A 406 17.61 9.35 11.41
N PRO A 407 17.68 8.65 10.27
CA PRO A 407 18.81 7.77 9.99
C PRO A 407 20.09 8.60 10.05
N ASN A 408 21.08 8.14 10.81
CA ASN A 408 22.40 8.74 10.77
C ASN A 408 23.01 8.46 9.40
N GLU A 409 23.57 9.46 8.73
CA GLU A 409 24.29 9.32 7.45
C GLU A 409 25.49 8.34 7.53
N SER A 410 25.93 8.01 8.75
CA SER A 410 27.01 7.07 9.04
C SER A 410 26.59 5.59 9.13
N ASP A 411 25.30 5.29 9.25
CA ASP A 411 24.81 3.92 9.39
C ASP A 411 24.47 3.26 8.04
N GLY A 412 25.46 3.19 7.15
CA GLY A 412 25.44 2.27 6.00
C GLY A 412 25.41 0.80 6.41
N LYS A 413 24.98 0.47 7.63
CA LYS A 413 24.78 -0.89 8.14
C LYS A 413 23.32 -1.32 7.96
N LYS A 414 23.19 -2.42 7.21
CA LYS A 414 21.99 -3.18 6.92
C LYS A 414 21.00 -3.21 8.10
N PRO A 415 19.72 -2.87 7.91
CA PRO A 415 18.68 -3.42 8.76
C PRO A 415 18.54 -4.92 8.44
N ASN A 416 18.60 -5.75 9.42
CA ASN A 416 18.36 -7.19 9.37
C ASN A 416 16.97 -7.53 8.84
#